data_a250a48308ca54e95324cf1e94cbbace
#
_entry.id   a250a48308ca54e95324cf1e94cbbace
#
_cell.length_a   1.000
_cell.length_b   1.000
_cell.length_c   1.000
_cell.angle_alpha   90.00
_cell.angle_beta   90.00
_cell.angle_gamma   90.00
#
_symmetry.space_group_name_H-M   'P 1'
#
loop_
_entity.id
_entity.type
_entity.pdbx_description
1 polymer ?
#
loop_
_entity_poly.entity_id
_entity_poly.type
_entity_poly.pdbx_seq_one_letter_code
_entity_poly.pdbx_strand_id
1 'polypeptide(L)'
;ILQDAAEGNLEGTEKTDGQNLYISFSVPNQELEFAEGGARAARNKTNIKSGGMNSRQLASKFSFNKSLQKSFSQALKDFEAVIRQMPRAKQEEIFGPDTNIYYNAEIINPDTANVVNYDSKLVSIHRGGGAEFDKETGSPVEVEIVDPETGEVITGPKDVSAHANTRADELEKIQQNLANNKFKIEMDAVFNLKALEDKEALNKALSEIESEISAEGISDSQMVIEYIMARILSMIRERGMDIDEETEKLLLKRVLLSNPSYRAAYGYDKMPKDLDPRKIVKGASTKDKNSAIYIIKNADEILKQAIEPIEATIHDFSVEMLKGLESLFVLDNKKETER
;
A
#
# COMPACT_ATOMS: atom_id res chain seq x y z
N ILE A 1 -1.30 6.26 14.02
CA ILE A 1 -0.81 4.97 13.43
C ILE A 1 0.33 4.39 14.25
N LEU A 2 1.47 5.11 14.46
CA LEU A 2 2.62 4.56 15.22
C LEU A 2 2.24 4.26 16.67
N GLN A 3 1.47 5.13 17.30
CA GLN A 3 0.96 4.93 18.65
C GLN A 3 0.00 3.75 18.74
N ASP A 4 -0.94 3.64 17.80
CA ASP A 4 -1.88 2.52 17.72
C ASP A 4 -1.16 1.18 17.50
N ALA A 5 -0.10 1.19 16.68
CA ALA A 5 0.75 0.03 16.48
C ALA A 5 1.51 -0.36 17.76
N ALA A 6 2.05 0.61 18.49
CA ALA A 6 2.73 0.36 19.77
C ALA A 6 1.78 -0.23 20.83
N GLU A 7 0.51 0.15 20.79
CA GLU A 7 -0.54 -0.32 21.69
C GLU A 7 -1.15 -1.67 21.27
N GLY A 8 -0.85 -2.15 20.07
CA GLY A 8 -1.42 -3.38 19.52
C GLY A 8 -2.82 -3.20 18.92
N ASN A 9 -3.17 -1.97 18.57
CA ASN A 9 -4.49 -1.61 18.01
C ASN A 9 -4.53 -1.67 16.47
N LEU A 10 -3.42 -2.04 15.82
CA LEU A 10 -3.38 -2.17 14.37
C LEU A 10 -3.58 -3.61 13.92
N GLU A 11 -4.37 -3.75 12.88
CA GLU A 11 -4.47 -4.97 12.09
C GLU A 11 -3.52 -4.90 10.91
N GLY A 12 -2.83 -6.00 10.64
CA GLY A 12 -1.98 -6.17 9.47
C GLY A 12 -2.45 -7.34 8.61
N THR A 13 -2.15 -7.31 7.33
CA THR A 13 -2.35 -8.44 6.42
C THR A 13 -1.01 -8.88 5.84
N GLU A 14 -0.86 -10.17 5.60
CA GLU A 14 0.32 -10.69 4.91
C GLU A 14 0.37 -10.15 3.48
N LYS A 15 1.49 -9.57 3.09
CA LYS A 15 1.75 -9.25 1.69
C LYS A 15 2.30 -10.49 1.00
N THR A 16 1.42 -11.23 0.36
CA THR A 16 1.81 -12.41 -0.42
C THR A 16 2.57 -12.04 -1.68
N ASP A 17 3.57 -12.86 -2.06
CA ASP A 17 4.40 -12.69 -3.25
C ASP A 17 4.03 -13.72 -4.31
N GLY A 18 2.97 -13.47 -5.02
CA GLY A 18 2.45 -14.31 -6.09
C GLY A 18 2.40 -13.61 -7.44
N GLN A 19 1.52 -14.07 -8.28
CA GLN A 19 1.19 -13.45 -9.58
C GLN A 19 -0.16 -12.74 -9.48
N ASN A 20 -0.15 -11.43 -9.50
CA ASN A 20 -1.36 -10.61 -9.34
C ASN A 20 -2.39 -10.85 -10.44
N LEU A 21 -3.65 -10.97 -10.04
CA LEU A 21 -4.79 -11.17 -10.91
C LEU A 21 -6.06 -10.60 -10.27
N TYR A 22 -6.81 -9.81 -11.00
CA TYR A 22 -8.18 -9.48 -10.61
C TYR A 22 -9.09 -10.67 -10.94
N ILE A 23 -9.87 -11.13 -9.96
CA ILE A 23 -10.81 -12.24 -10.11
C ILE A 23 -12.24 -11.79 -9.86
N SER A 24 -13.18 -12.38 -10.58
CA SER A 24 -14.61 -12.18 -10.45
C SER A 24 -15.36 -13.47 -10.82
N PHE A 25 -16.67 -13.44 -10.68
CA PHE A 25 -17.52 -14.54 -11.11
C PHE A 25 -18.76 -14.02 -11.84
N SER A 26 -18.98 -14.51 -13.05
CA SER A 26 -20.20 -14.22 -13.80
C SER A 26 -21.32 -15.11 -13.27
N VAL A 27 -22.28 -14.52 -12.57
CA VAL A 27 -23.43 -15.24 -12.06
C VAL A 27 -24.35 -15.60 -13.23
N PRO A 28 -24.78 -16.87 -13.38
CA PRO A 28 -25.65 -17.26 -14.49
C PRO A 28 -26.96 -16.48 -14.48
N ASN A 29 -27.32 -15.87 -15.60
CA ASN A 29 -28.62 -15.23 -15.73
C ASN A 29 -29.68 -16.29 -16.06
N GLN A 30 -30.72 -16.42 -15.23
CA GLN A 30 -31.80 -17.40 -15.44
C GLN A 30 -32.65 -17.10 -16.67
N GLU A 31 -32.69 -15.86 -17.11
CA GLU A 31 -33.46 -15.44 -18.28
C GLU A 31 -32.79 -15.79 -19.61
N LEU A 32 -31.48 -16.06 -19.57
CA LEU A 32 -30.70 -16.44 -20.75
C LEU A 32 -30.35 -17.93 -20.63
N GLU A 33 -31.10 -18.81 -21.22
CA GLU A 33 -30.97 -20.27 -21.21
C GLU A 33 -29.55 -20.79 -21.55
N PHE A 34 -28.66 -19.92 -22.07
CA PHE A 34 -27.30 -20.24 -22.53
C PHE A 34 -26.18 -19.41 -21.92
N ALA A 35 -26.46 -18.54 -20.94
CA ALA A 35 -25.40 -17.78 -20.28
C ALA A 35 -24.66 -18.67 -19.27
N GLU A 36 -23.64 -19.37 -19.72
CA GLU A 36 -22.71 -20.08 -18.83
C GLU A 36 -22.00 -19.07 -17.94
N GLY A 37 -22.49 -18.92 -16.70
CA GLY A 37 -21.77 -18.24 -15.66
C GLY A 37 -20.42 -18.90 -15.40
N GLY A 38 -19.52 -18.23 -14.73
CA GLY A 38 -18.25 -18.83 -14.36
C GLY A 38 -17.19 -17.80 -13.95
N ALA A 39 -16.06 -18.30 -13.48
CA ALA A 39 -14.97 -17.43 -13.06
C ALA A 39 -14.44 -16.56 -14.20
N ARG A 40 -14.07 -15.34 -13.83
CA ARG A 40 -13.50 -14.32 -14.72
C ARG A 40 -12.21 -13.80 -14.11
N ALA A 41 -11.24 -13.54 -14.97
CA ALA A 41 -9.97 -12.97 -14.58
C ALA A 41 -9.61 -11.76 -15.43
N ALA A 42 -8.95 -10.77 -14.83
CA ALA A 42 -8.47 -9.60 -15.54
C ALA A 42 -7.08 -9.19 -15.02
N ARG A 43 -6.28 -8.55 -15.87
CA ARG A 43 -4.99 -7.94 -15.49
C ARG A 43 -4.93 -6.44 -15.78
N ASN A 44 -5.92 -5.92 -16.47
CA ASN A 44 -5.97 -4.50 -16.83
C ASN A 44 -7.41 -4.09 -17.17
N LYS A 45 -7.61 -2.79 -17.31
CA LYS A 45 -8.89 -2.17 -17.67
C LYS A 45 -9.55 -2.78 -18.91
N THR A 46 -8.76 -3.10 -19.94
CA THR A 46 -9.28 -3.69 -21.20
C THR A 46 -9.90 -5.06 -20.96
N ASN A 47 -9.30 -5.86 -20.08
CA ASN A 47 -9.88 -7.17 -19.73
C ASN A 47 -11.16 -7.01 -18.93
N ILE A 48 -11.22 -6.07 -17.99
CA ILE A 48 -12.42 -5.77 -17.20
C ILE A 48 -13.55 -5.29 -18.11
N LYS A 49 -13.27 -4.33 -18.99
CA LYS A 49 -14.21 -3.83 -19.99
C LYS A 49 -14.81 -4.94 -20.89
N SER A 50 -14.04 -5.98 -21.19
CA SER A 50 -14.51 -7.14 -21.97
C SER A 50 -15.23 -8.21 -21.13
N GLY A 51 -15.54 -7.95 -19.86
CA GLY A 51 -16.19 -8.89 -18.94
C GLY A 51 -15.25 -9.95 -18.36
N GLY A 52 -13.93 -9.71 -18.41
CA GLY A 52 -12.91 -10.64 -17.94
C GLY A 52 -12.68 -11.82 -18.88
N MET A 53 -11.64 -12.57 -18.57
CA MET A 53 -11.25 -13.78 -19.30
C MET A 53 -11.70 -15.03 -18.52
N ASN A 54 -12.31 -15.99 -19.18
CA ASN A 54 -12.50 -17.32 -18.60
C ASN A 54 -11.17 -18.11 -18.59
N SER A 55 -11.15 -19.28 -17.97
CA SER A 55 -9.94 -20.11 -17.84
C SER A 55 -9.28 -20.49 -19.17
N ARG A 56 -10.07 -20.65 -20.24
CA ARG A 56 -9.58 -20.99 -21.59
C ARG A 56 -8.93 -19.78 -22.26
N GLN A 57 -9.55 -18.60 -22.15
CA GLN A 57 -9.01 -17.35 -22.67
C GLN A 57 -7.73 -16.93 -21.92
N LEU A 58 -7.73 -17.12 -20.59
CA LEU A 58 -6.57 -16.87 -19.74
C LEU A 58 -5.40 -17.79 -20.12
N ALA A 59 -5.67 -19.07 -20.33
CA ALA A 59 -4.68 -20.01 -20.84
C ALA A 59 -4.10 -19.61 -22.19
N SER A 60 -4.94 -19.16 -23.12
CA SER A 60 -4.50 -18.69 -24.43
C SER A 60 -3.58 -17.46 -24.31
N LYS A 61 -3.94 -16.50 -23.46
CA LYS A 61 -3.15 -15.28 -23.23
C LYS A 61 -1.73 -15.58 -22.73
N PHE A 62 -1.56 -16.60 -21.89
CA PHE A 62 -0.27 -17.00 -21.34
C PHE A 62 0.38 -18.20 -22.05
N SER A 63 0.01 -18.47 -23.31
CA SER A 63 0.54 -19.59 -24.10
C SER A 63 2.06 -19.54 -24.31
N PHE A 64 2.66 -18.35 -24.22
CA PHE A 64 4.12 -18.15 -24.29
C PHE A 64 4.88 -18.65 -23.05
N ASN A 65 4.20 -18.82 -21.90
CA ASN A 65 4.76 -19.37 -20.67
C ASN A 65 3.87 -20.50 -20.14
N LYS A 66 4.30 -21.74 -20.35
CA LYS A 66 3.50 -22.92 -20.01
C LYS A 66 3.25 -23.09 -18.52
N SER A 67 4.17 -22.66 -17.66
CA SER A 67 3.97 -22.69 -16.20
C SER A 67 2.88 -21.72 -15.77
N LEU A 68 2.96 -20.46 -16.19
CA LEU A 68 1.91 -19.45 -15.91
C LEU A 68 0.57 -19.85 -16.53
N GLN A 69 0.57 -20.37 -17.76
CA GLN A 69 -0.62 -20.86 -18.43
C GLN A 69 -1.35 -21.91 -17.60
N LYS A 70 -0.63 -22.92 -17.12
CA LYS A 70 -1.18 -24.00 -16.29
C LYS A 70 -1.64 -23.48 -14.93
N SER A 71 -0.81 -22.66 -14.28
CA SER A 71 -1.07 -22.08 -12.96
C SER A 71 -2.37 -21.26 -12.99
N PHE A 72 -2.44 -20.23 -13.81
CA PHE A 72 -3.60 -19.35 -13.89
C PHE A 72 -4.88 -20.06 -14.34
N SER A 73 -4.77 -20.94 -15.34
CA SER A 73 -5.94 -21.69 -15.81
C SER A 73 -6.49 -22.64 -14.73
N GLN A 74 -5.62 -23.29 -13.97
CA GLN A 74 -6.05 -24.19 -12.90
C GLN A 74 -6.59 -23.42 -11.70
N ALA A 75 -5.91 -22.36 -11.26
CA ALA A 75 -6.36 -21.50 -10.18
C ALA A 75 -7.77 -20.95 -10.45
N LEU A 76 -8.03 -20.47 -11.66
CA LEU A 76 -9.34 -19.96 -12.03
C LEU A 76 -10.44 -21.04 -12.09
N LYS A 77 -10.09 -22.27 -12.47
CA LYS A 77 -11.02 -23.43 -12.43
C LYS A 77 -11.36 -23.84 -11.01
N ASP A 78 -10.36 -23.86 -10.13
CA ASP A 78 -10.53 -24.24 -8.74
C ASP A 78 -11.36 -23.17 -8.00
N PHE A 79 -11.09 -21.90 -8.26
CA PHE A 79 -11.92 -20.79 -7.80
C PHE A 79 -13.38 -20.92 -8.29
N GLU A 80 -13.58 -21.20 -9.57
CA GLU A 80 -14.93 -21.43 -10.13
C GLU A 80 -15.65 -22.60 -9.43
N ALA A 81 -14.94 -23.69 -9.17
CA ALA A 81 -15.51 -24.85 -8.50
C ALA A 81 -16.00 -24.51 -7.08
N VAL A 82 -15.27 -23.68 -6.35
CA VAL A 82 -15.67 -23.22 -5.00
C VAL A 82 -16.90 -22.31 -5.09
N ILE A 83 -16.86 -21.29 -5.95
CA ILE A 83 -17.96 -20.32 -6.03
C ILE A 83 -19.26 -20.96 -6.53
N ARG A 84 -19.19 -21.94 -7.42
CA ARG A 84 -20.38 -22.68 -7.89
C ARG A 84 -21.13 -23.45 -6.79
N GLN A 85 -20.48 -23.78 -5.67
CA GLN A 85 -21.14 -24.40 -4.51
C GLN A 85 -21.90 -23.40 -3.64
N MET A 86 -21.64 -22.11 -3.81
CA MET A 86 -22.37 -21.08 -3.07
C MET A 86 -23.78 -20.87 -3.66
N PRO A 87 -24.78 -20.59 -2.80
CA PRO A 87 -26.09 -20.16 -3.28
C PRO A 87 -25.98 -18.92 -4.20
N ARG A 88 -26.80 -18.89 -5.24
CA ARG A 88 -26.80 -17.80 -6.22
C ARG A 88 -26.88 -16.41 -5.57
N ALA A 89 -27.77 -16.22 -4.60
CA ALA A 89 -27.92 -14.93 -3.92
C ALA A 89 -26.59 -14.45 -3.29
N LYS A 90 -25.76 -15.37 -2.79
CA LYS A 90 -24.44 -15.05 -2.26
C LYS A 90 -23.41 -14.75 -3.36
N GLN A 91 -23.49 -15.45 -4.49
CA GLN A 91 -22.66 -15.13 -5.65
C GLN A 91 -22.96 -13.71 -6.16
N GLU A 92 -24.25 -13.32 -6.22
CA GLU A 92 -24.68 -11.97 -6.61
C GLU A 92 -24.25 -10.90 -5.60
N GLU A 93 -24.32 -11.22 -4.29
CA GLU A 93 -23.82 -10.33 -3.23
C GLU A 93 -22.33 -10.03 -3.37
N ILE A 94 -21.51 -11.06 -3.67
CA ILE A 94 -20.05 -10.94 -3.73
C ILE A 94 -19.61 -10.30 -5.06
N PHE A 95 -20.15 -10.75 -6.19
CA PHE A 95 -19.63 -10.42 -7.53
C PHE A 95 -20.49 -9.45 -8.32
N GLY A 96 -21.64 -9.06 -7.77
CA GLY A 96 -22.64 -8.27 -8.45
C GLY A 96 -23.44 -9.10 -9.47
N PRO A 97 -24.66 -8.66 -9.82
CA PRO A 97 -25.50 -9.36 -10.79
C PRO A 97 -24.93 -9.30 -12.21
N ASP A 98 -24.09 -8.32 -12.47
CA ASP A 98 -23.54 -7.99 -13.77
C ASP A 98 -22.05 -8.32 -13.97
N THR A 99 -21.41 -9.01 -13.04
CA THR A 99 -19.96 -9.34 -13.14
C THR A 99 -19.09 -8.07 -13.19
N ASN A 100 -19.42 -7.08 -12.42
CA ASN A 100 -18.71 -5.81 -12.37
C ASN A 100 -17.85 -5.63 -11.10
N ILE A 101 -17.95 -6.57 -10.15
CA ILE A 101 -17.12 -6.58 -8.96
C ILE A 101 -15.95 -7.52 -9.17
N TYR A 102 -14.74 -7.00 -8.98
CA TYR A 102 -13.50 -7.76 -9.05
C TYR A 102 -12.73 -7.62 -7.75
N TYR A 103 -12.08 -8.69 -7.37
CA TYR A 103 -11.19 -8.75 -6.22
C TYR A 103 -9.75 -8.91 -6.67
N ASN A 104 -8.87 -8.13 -6.08
CA ASN A 104 -7.44 -8.32 -6.27
C ASN A 104 -6.99 -9.59 -5.56
N ALA A 105 -6.24 -10.43 -6.24
CA ALA A 105 -5.77 -11.70 -5.71
C ALA A 105 -4.36 -12.01 -6.20
N GLU A 106 -3.61 -12.76 -5.42
CA GLU A 106 -2.33 -13.34 -5.79
C GLU A 106 -2.49 -14.83 -6.08
N ILE A 107 -1.99 -15.25 -7.23
CA ILE A 107 -1.90 -16.67 -7.59
C ILE A 107 -0.52 -17.16 -7.19
N ILE A 108 -0.46 -17.91 -6.10
CA ILE A 108 0.76 -18.48 -5.53
C ILE A 108 0.90 -19.91 -6.05
N ASN A 109 2.03 -20.19 -6.67
CA ASN A 109 2.37 -21.53 -7.16
C ASN A 109 3.88 -21.74 -7.07
N PRO A 110 4.38 -22.77 -6.38
CA PRO A 110 5.80 -23.08 -6.29
C PRO A 110 6.49 -23.14 -7.66
N ASP A 111 5.79 -23.65 -8.69
CA ASP A 111 6.32 -23.77 -10.06
C ASP A 111 6.51 -22.40 -10.77
N THR A 112 5.98 -21.30 -10.19
CA THR A 112 6.01 -19.94 -10.76
C THR A 112 6.32 -18.90 -9.69
N ALA A 113 7.04 -19.28 -8.64
CA ALA A 113 7.43 -18.36 -7.55
C ALA A 113 8.20 -17.15 -8.09
N ASN A 114 7.95 -15.98 -7.48
CA ASN A 114 8.72 -14.77 -7.74
C ASN A 114 9.98 -14.76 -6.86
N VAL A 115 9.88 -14.15 -5.67
CA VAL A 115 10.98 -14.02 -4.71
C VAL A 115 10.82 -15.01 -3.57
N VAL A 116 9.58 -15.18 -3.08
CA VAL A 116 9.25 -16.11 -1.99
C VAL A 116 8.79 -17.44 -2.57
N ASN A 117 9.36 -18.53 -2.09
CA ASN A 117 8.96 -19.89 -2.47
C ASN A 117 7.99 -20.44 -1.42
N TYR A 118 6.75 -20.63 -1.81
CA TYR A 118 5.70 -21.19 -0.98
C TYR A 118 5.59 -22.71 -1.24
N ASP A 119 5.25 -23.47 -0.21
CA ASP A 119 5.09 -24.92 -0.32
C ASP A 119 3.71 -25.33 -0.86
N SER A 120 2.76 -24.41 -0.93
CA SER A 120 1.38 -24.66 -1.33
C SER A 120 0.95 -23.84 -2.54
N LYS A 121 -0.14 -24.29 -3.18
CA LYS A 121 -0.80 -23.58 -4.28
C LYS A 121 -2.03 -22.86 -3.75
N LEU A 122 -2.01 -21.51 -3.84
CA LEU A 122 -3.04 -20.66 -3.27
C LEU A 122 -3.60 -19.67 -4.29
N VAL A 123 -4.88 -19.34 -4.14
CA VAL A 123 -5.48 -18.11 -4.63
C VAL A 123 -5.76 -17.27 -3.40
N SER A 124 -4.87 -16.35 -3.07
CA SER A 124 -4.99 -15.46 -1.94
C SER A 124 -5.74 -14.20 -2.36
N ILE A 125 -6.91 -13.97 -1.80
CA ILE A 125 -7.77 -12.82 -2.10
C ILE A 125 -7.47 -11.74 -1.08
N HIS A 126 -7.08 -10.56 -1.55
CA HIS A 126 -6.76 -9.44 -0.66
C HIS A 126 -8.02 -8.87 0.00
N ARG A 127 -8.00 -8.75 1.32
CA ARG A 127 -9.15 -8.28 2.11
C ARG A 127 -9.59 -6.85 1.78
N GLY A 128 -8.68 -5.98 1.40
CA GLY A 128 -8.96 -4.61 0.93
C GLY A 128 -8.98 -4.48 -0.59
N GLY A 129 -9.04 -5.59 -1.33
CA GLY A 129 -8.84 -5.60 -2.78
C GLY A 129 -10.11 -5.66 -3.63
N GLY A 130 -11.31 -5.56 -3.03
CA GLY A 130 -12.58 -5.61 -3.76
C GLY A 130 -13.02 -4.24 -4.26
N ALA A 131 -13.29 -4.11 -5.57
CA ALA A 131 -13.80 -2.88 -6.15
C ALA A 131 -14.88 -3.15 -7.20
N GLU A 132 -15.83 -2.23 -7.29
CA GLU A 132 -16.79 -2.19 -8.38
C GLU A 132 -16.19 -1.44 -9.58
N PHE A 133 -16.40 -1.97 -10.79
CA PHE A 133 -15.84 -1.40 -12.00
C PHE A 133 -16.95 -1.02 -13.00
N ASP A 134 -16.75 0.10 -13.64
CA ASP A 134 -17.57 0.53 -14.76
C ASP A 134 -17.26 -0.31 -16.00
N LYS A 135 -18.29 -0.90 -16.60
CA LYS A 135 -18.15 -1.81 -17.75
C LYS A 135 -17.80 -1.12 -19.06
N GLU A 136 -18.11 0.17 -19.19
CA GLU A 136 -17.82 0.90 -20.43
C GLU A 136 -16.36 1.37 -20.46
N THR A 137 -15.82 1.77 -19.32
CA THR A 137 -14.46 2.30 -19.19
C THR A 137 -13.44 1.27 -18.71
N GLY A 138 -13.89 0.26 -17.93
CA GLY A 138 -13.03 -0.69 -17.23
C GLY A 138 -12.27 -0.06 -16.06
N SER A 139 -12.68 1.13 -15.62
CA SER A 139 -12.12 1.82 -14.45
C SER A 139 -12.94 1.50 -13.21
N PRO A 140 -12.35 1.58 -12.01
CA PRO A 140 -13.13 1.53 -10.78
C PRO A 140 -14.21 2.60 -10.78
N VAL A 141 -15.38 2.27 -10.25
CA VAL A 141 -16.42 3.24 -9.94
C VAL A 141 -15.92 4.10 -8.79
N GLU A 142 -15.92 5.41 -8.98
CA GLU A 142 -15.48 6.36 -7.95
C GLU A 142 -16.68 6.85 -7.14
N VAL A 143 -16.47 7.00 -5.84
CA VAL A 143 -17.46 7.54 -4.90
C VAL A 143 -16.80 8.59 -4.01
N GLU A 144 -17.62 9.49 -3.50
CA GLU A 144 -17.19 10.42 -2.47
C GLU A 144 -17.07 9.67 -1.14
N ILE A 145 -15.91 9.78 -0.51
CA ILE A 145 -15.58 9.19 0.77
C ILE A 145 -15.27 10.33 1.72
N VAL A 146 -15.93 10.37 2.86
CA VAL A 146 -15.58 11.32 3.92
C VAL A 146 -14.47 10.70 4.75
N ASP A 147 -13.31 11.34 4.77
CA ASP A 147 -12.21 10.96 5.64
C ASP A 147 -12.66 11.07 7.11
N PRO A 148 -12.63 9.98 7.88
CA PRO A 148 -13.15 9.98 9.25
C PRO A 148 -12.31 10.81 10.22
N GLU A 149 -11.04 11.09 9.91
CA GLU A 149 -10.13 11.84 10.77
C GLU A 149 -10.19 13.34 10.46
N THR A 150 -10.22 13.69 9.18
CA THR A 150 -10.17 15.10 8.74
C THR A 150 -11.54 15.68 8.41
N GLY A 151 -12.54 14.84 8.12
CA GLY A 151 -13.85 15.24 7.60
C GLY A 151 -13.82 15.74 6.16
N GLU A 152 -12.68 15.64 5.47
CA GLU A 152 -12.57 16.02 4.07
C GLU A 152 -13.26 15.01 3.16
N VAL A 153 -13.88 15.52 2.10
CA VAL A 153 -14.48 14.69 1.06
C VAL A 153 -13.42 14.39 0.01
N ILE A 154 -13.03 13.14 -0.09
CA ILE A 154 -12.09 12.64 -1.12
C ILE A 154 -12.83 11.77 -2.10
N THR A 155 -12.34 11.70 -3.34
CA THR A 155 -12.86 10.76 -4.34
C THR A 155 -11.96 9.53 -4.38
N GLY A 156 -12.57 8.36 -4.24
CA GLY A 156 -11.86 7.08 -4.26
C GLY A 156 -12.68 5.95 -4.88
N PRO A 157 -12.04 4.81 -5.17
CA PRO A 157 -12.74 3.64 -5.70
C PRO A 157 -13.78 3.13 -4.70
N LYS A 158 -14.97 2.74 -5.21
CA LYS A 158 -16.00 2.10 -4.39
C LYS A 158 -15.48 0.76 -3.88
N ASP A 159 -15.10 0.72 -2.61
CA ASP A 159 -14.68 -0.51 -1.94
C ASP A 159 -15.88 -1.40 -1.63
N VAL A 160 -15.80 -2.63 -2.09
CA VAL A 160 -16.81 -3.68 -1.85
C VAL A 160 -16.18 -4.92 -1.20
N SER A 161 -15.01 -4.79 -0.64
CA SER A 161 -14.24 -5.89 -0.02
C SER A 161 -15.02 -6.58 1.11
N ALA A 162 -15.86 -5.84 1.82
CA ALA A 162 -16.69 -6.37 2.90
C ALA A 162 -17.61 -7.52 2.43
N HIS A 163 -18.06 -7.52 1.17
CA HIS A 163 -18.92 -8.55 0.62
C HIS A 163 -18.24 -9.94 0.62
N ALA A 164 -16.95 -10.00 0.24
CA ALA A 164 -16.18 -11.24 0.29
C ALA A 164 -15.67 -11.54 1.71
N ASN A 165 -15.21 -10.52 2.44
CA ASN A 165 -14.66 -10.70 3.79
C ASN A 165 -15.63 -11.38 4.75
N THR A 166 -16.93 -11.04 4.67
CA THR A 166 -17.99 -11.67 5.48
C THR A 166 -18.23 -13.14 5.13
N ARG A 167 -17.68 -13.63 4.02
CA ARG A 167 -17.86 -14.99 3.52
C ARG A 167 -16.59 -15.85 3.58
N ALA A 168 -15.51 -15.34 4.19
CA ALA A 168 -14.23 -16.05 4.28
C ALA A 168 -14.38 -17.47 4.86
N ASP A 169 -15.06 -17.61 6.00
CA ASP A 169 -15.29 -18.91 6.66
C ASP A 169 -16.16 -19.87 5.81
N GLU A 170 -17.08 -19.33 5.03
CA GLU A 170 -17.93 -20.12 4.15
C GLU A 170 -17.13 -20.66 2.95
N LEU A 171 -16.26 -19.83 2.36
CA LEU A 171 -15.34 -20.24 1.31
C LEU A 171 -14.43 -21.36 1.78
N GLU A 172 -13.90 -21.26 2.99
CA GLU A 172 -13.05 -22.29 3.58
C GLU A 172 -13.80 -23.62 3.81
N LYS A 173 -15.02 -23.58 4.35
CA LYS A 173 -15.85 -24.77 4.56
C LYS A 173 -16.23 -25.48 3.25
N ILE A 174 -16.58 -24.71 2.22
CA ILE A 174 -16.91 -25.26 0.90
C ILE A 174 -15.70 -25.99 0.31
N GLN A 175 -14.57 -25.38 0.37
CA GLN A 175 -13.33 -25.89 -0.20
C GLN A 175 -12.88 -27.20 0.44
N GLN A 176 -13.06 -27.38 1.75
CA GLN A 176 -12.75 -28.64 2.45
C GLN A 176 -13.44 -29.85 1.81
N ASN A 177 -14.58 -29.64 1.14
CA ASN A 177 -15.34 -30.69 0.45
C ASN A 177 -14.91 -30.92 -1.02
N LEU A 178 -13.95 -30.12 -1.54
CA LEU A 178 -13.52 -30.18 -2.93
C LEU A 178 -12.14 -30.84 -3.07
N ALA A 179 -12.10 -32.17 -2.86
CA ALA A 179 -10.86 -32.96 -2.86
C ALA A 179 -10.04 -32.90 -4.16
N ASN A 180 -10.62 -32.46 -5.27
CA ASN A 180 -9.94 -32.39 -6.57
C ASN A 180 -9.29 -31.03 -6.86
N ASN A 181 -9.51 -30.01 -6.02
CA ASN A 181 -8.89 -28.71 -6.19
C ASN A 181 -7.39 -28.79 -5.90
N LYS A 182 -6.61 -28.16 -6.77
CA LYS A 182 -5.15 -28.06 -6.63
C LYS A 182 -4.73 -26.79 -5.94
N PHE A 183 -5.52 -25.73 -6.09
CA PHE A 183 -5.32 -24.46 -5.43
C PHE A 183 -6.31 -24.31 -4.27
N LYS A 184 -5.79 -23.93 -3.12
CA LYS A 184 -6.60 -23.48 -2.00
C LYS A 184 -7.06 -22.06 -2.28
N ILE A 185 -8.32 -21.75 -2.01
CA ILE A 185 -8.88 -20.40 -2.13
C ILE A 185 -9.01 -19.84 -0.71
N GLU A 186 -8.36 -18.74 -0.43
CA GLU A 186 -8.41 -18.12 0.89
C GLU A 186 -8.38 -16.58 0.80
N MET A 187 -8.87 -15.97 1.86
CA MET A 187 -8.66 -14.53 2.06
C MET A 187 -7.36 -14.35 2.83
N ASP A 188 -6.65 -13.25 2.57
CA ASP A 188 -5.44 -12.93 3.33
C ASP A 188 -5.69 -13.00 4.82
N ALA A 189 -4.76 -13.62 5.54
CA ALA A 189 -4.79 -13.66 6.99
C ALA A 189 -4.71 -12.25 7.58
N VAL A 190 -5.54 -11.99 8.61
CA VAL A 190 -5.47 -10.75 9.38
C VAL A 190 -4.75 -11.07 10.67
N PHE A 191 -3.75 -10.27 10.97
CA PHE A 191 -2.99 -10.36 12.22
C PHE A 191 -3.31 -9.13 13.06
N ASN A 192 -3.68 -9.35 14.30
CA ASN A 192 -3.65 -8.29 15.28
C ASN A 192 -2.19 -8.13 15.75
N LEU A 193 -1.59 -7.00 15.46
CA LEU A 193 -0.26 -6.69 15.97
C LEU A 193 -0.32 -6.65 17.49
N LYS A 194 0.55 -7.44 18.15
CA LYS A 194 0.67 -7.36 19.61
C LYS A 194 1.29 -6.02 19.99
N ALA A 195 0.83 -5.47 21.12
CA ALA A 195 1.48 -4.33 21.73
C ALA A 195 2.99 -4.57 21.88
N LEU A 196 3.80 -3.57 21.57
CA LEU A 196 5.25 -3.65 21.70
C LEU A 196 5.65 -3.88 23.17
N GLU A 197 6.68 -4.71 23.40
CA GLU A 197 7.19 -4.98 24.75
C GLU A 197 7.85 -3.73 25.37
N ASP A 198 8.60 -2.97 24.56
CA ASP A 198 9.24 -1.71 24.98
C ASP A 198 8.51 -0.50 24.36
N LYS A 199 7.37 -0.16 24.94
CA LYS A 199 6.59 1.02 24.54
C LYS A 199 7.20 2.33 25.04
N GLU A 200 7.96 2.29 26.15
CA GLU A 200 8.42 3.51 26.82
C GLU A 200 9.41 4.29 25.94
N ALA A 201 10.35 3.59 25.32
CA ALA A 201 11.32 4.21 24.41
C ALA A 201 10.63 4.85 23.18
N LEU A 202 9.67 4.14 22.57
CA LEU A 202 8.93 4.65 21.43
C LEU A 202 8.03 5.82 21.81
N ASN A 203 7.25 5.70 22.87
CA ASN A 203 6.38 6.79 23.33
C ASN A 203 7.18 8.03 23.71
N LYS A 204 8.37 7.86 24.29
CA LYS A 204 9.27 8.96 24.55
C LYS A 204 9.74 9.64 23.26
N ALA A 205 10.18 8.86 22.26
CA ALA A 205 10.63 9.40 20.98
C ALA A 205 9.49 10.13 20.24
N LEU A 206 8.27 9.57 20.24
CA LEU A 206 7.08 10.21 19.68
C LEU A 206 6.76 11.52 20.41
N SER A 207 6.78 11.52 21.76
CA SER A 207 6.52 12.72 22.56
C SER A 207 7.58 13.80 22.36
N GLU A 208 8.83 13.44 22.16
CA GLU A 208 9.91 14.39 21.84
C GLU A 208 9.67 15.04 20.47
N ILE A 209 9.29 14.26 19.45
CA ILE A 209 8.93 14.78 18.12
C ILE A 209 7.69 15.68 18.19
N GLU A 210 6.64 15.27 18.89
CA GLU A 210 5.42 16.08 19.10
C GLU A 210 5.76 17.42 19.79
N SER A 211 6.64 17.36 20.80
CA SER A 211 7.10 18.57 21.49
C SER A 211 7.89 19.52 20.57
N GLU A 212 8.77 18.97 19.73
CA GLU A 212 9.51 19.75 18.73
C GLU A 212 8.58 20.37 17.68
N ILE A 213 7.63 19.59 17.16
CA ILE A 213 6.61 20.06 16.20
C ILE A 213 5.81 21.22 16.81
N SER A 214 5.35 21.04 18.05
CA SER A 214 4.59 22.08 18.75
C SER A 214 5.41 23.34 19.05
N ALA A 215 6.70 23.19 19.38
CA ALA A 215 7.61 24.30 19.62
C ALA A 215 7.86 25.15 18.35
N GLU A 216 7.84 24.51 17.18
CA GLU A 216 7.93 25.21 15.88
C GLU A 216 6.58 25.80 15.41
N GLY A 217 5.53 25.64 16.20
CA GLY A 217 4.19 26.17 15.87
C GLY A 217 3.46 25.38 14.78
N ILE A 218 3.86 24.14 14.56
CA ILE A 218 3.23 23.22 13.60
C ILE A 218 2.09 22.49 14.32
N SER A 219 0.92 22.41 13.71
CA SER A 219 -0.23 21.69 14.26
C SER A 219 -0.17 20.19 13.97
N ASP A 220 -0.85 19.39 14.77
CA ASP A 220 -0.89 17.91 14.67
C ASP A 220 -1.39 17.41 13.29
N SER A 221 -2.11 18.25 12.55
CA SER A 221 -2.63 17.95 11.21
C SER A 221 -1.67 18.27 10.07
N GLN A 222 -0.47 18.82 10.38
CA GLN A 222 0.47 19.23 9.35
C GLN A 222 1.36 18.07 8.90
N MET A 223 1.76 18.12 7.63
CA MET A 223 2.53 17.06 6.99
C MET A 223 3.96 16.97 7.53
N VAL A 224 4.54 15.79 7.53
CA VAL A 224 5.96 15.53 7.85
C VAL A 224 6.91 16.49 7.09
N ILE A 225 6.54 16.90 5.87
CA ILE A 225 7.33 17.86 5.11
C ILE A 225 7.44 19.22 5.79
N GLU A 226 6.41 19.68 6.47
CA GLU A 226 6.42 20.98 7.19
C GLU A 226 7.32 20.93 8.42
N TYR A 227 7.33 19.79 9.13
CA TYR A 227 8.28 19.53 10.20
C TYR A 227 9.74 19.59 9.70
N ILE A 228 10.04 18.90 8.60
CA ILE A 228 11.36 18.95 7.98
C ILE A 228 11.73 20.38 7.57
N MET A 229 10.77 21.11 7.01
CA MET A 229 10.97 22.51 6.61
C MET A 229 11.27 23.41 7.82
N ALA A 230 10.54 23.25 8.90
CA ALA A 230 10.75 24.00 10.15
C ALA A 230 12.14 23.73 10.74
N ARG A 231 12.57 22.48 10.79
CA ARG A 231 13.92 22.11 11.26
C ARG A 231 15.02 22.69 10.38
N ILE A 232 14.88 22.66 9.07
CA ILE A 232 15.84 23.28 8.14
C ILE A 232 15.90 24.79 8.39
N LEU A 233 14.74 25.45 8.57
CA LEU A 233 14.67 26.88 8.88
C LEU A 233 15.36 27.21 10.21
N SER A 234 15.15 26.41 11.25
CA SER A 234 15.85 26.56 12.53
C SER A 234 17.36 26.50 12.35
N MET A 235 17.88 25.50 11.63
CA MET A 235 19.30 25.37 11.31
C MET A 235 19.85 26.53 10.50
N ILE A 236 19.04 27.11 9.60
CA ILE A 236 19.43 28.32 8.83
C ILE A 236 19.52 29.53 9.77
N ARG A 237 18.54 29.72 10.65
CA ARG A 237 18.46 30.84 11.62
C ARG A 237 19.57 30.80 12.65
N GLU A 238 19.95 29.61 13.13
CA GLU A 238 21.08 29.41 14.07
C GLU A 238 22.42 29.93 13.52
N ARG A 239 22.56 30.09 12.20
CA ARG A 239 23.73 30.69 11.58
C ARG A 239 23.85 32.21 11.80
N GLY A 240 22.83 32.82 12.39
CA GLY A 240 22.83 34.25 12.72
C GLY A 240 23.04 35.18 11.51
N MET A 241 22.40 34.81 10.39
CA MET A 241 22.39 35.65 9.18
C MET A 241 21.35 36.76 9.35
N ASP A 242 21.69 37.94 8.82
CA ASP A 242 20.76 39.04 8.66
C ASP A 242 20.23 39.04 7.22
N ILE A 243 19.25 38.20 6.96
CA ILE A 243 18.60 38.00 5.66
C ILE A 243 17.09 38.16 5.79
N ASP A 244 16.47 38.58 4.71
CA ASP A 244 15.01 38.69 4.65
C ASP A 244 14.33 37.34 4.52
N GLU A 245 13.03 37.32 4.79
CA GLU A 245 12.21 36.12 4.73
C GLU A 245 12.20 35.46 3.33
N GLU A 246 12.30 36.27 2.27
CA GLU A 246 12.35 35.74 0.89
C GLU A 246 13.64 34.96 0.65
N THR A 247 14.79 35.51 1.08
CA THR A 247 16.09 34.83 1.01
C THR A 247 16.10 33.55 1.85
N GLU A 248 15.48 33.57 3.05
CA GLU A 248 15.33 32.41 3.91
C GLU A 248 14.53 31.29 3.22
N LYS A 249 13.40 31.60 2.58
CA LYS A 249 12.59 30.68 1.80
C LYS A 249 13.35 30.11 0.58
N LEU A 250 14.16 30.91 -0.08
CA LEU A 250 14.98 30.44 -1.20
C LEU A 250 16.07 29.45 -0.72
N LEU A 251 16.69 29.71 0.41
CA LEU A 251 17.67 28.82 1.03
C LEU A 251 17.02 27.50 1.45
N LEU A 252 15.87 27.56 2.11
CA LEU A 252 15.08 26.37 2.49
C LEU A 252 14.75 25.52 1.25
N LYS A 253 14.17 26.15 0.24
CA LYS A 253 13.85 25.47 -1.03
C LYS A 253 15.09 24.86 -1.68
N ARG A 254 16.22 25.55 -1.63
CA ARG A 254 17.49 25.05 -2.17
C ARG A 254 18.00 23.83 -1.41
N VAL A 255 17.84 23.77 -0.09
CA VAL A 255 18.19 22.63 0.74
C VAL A 255 17.27 21.45 0.44
N LEU A 256 15.96 21.63 0.44
CA LEU A 256 14.98 20.58 0.13
C LEU A 256 15.23 19.95 -1.24
N LEU A 257 15.43 20.77 -2.26
CA LEU A 257 15.64 20.30 -3.63
C LEU A 257 17.07 19.76 -3.89
N SER A 258 17.95 19.72 -2.89
CA SER A 258 19.22 18.99 -3.01
C SER A 258 18.94 17.50 -3.20
N ASN A 259 17.95 16.94 -2.50
CA ASN A 259 17.53 15.56 -2.67
C ASN A 259 16.81 15.36 -4.03
N PRO A 260 17.27 14.41 -4.87
CA PRO A 260 16.66 14.14 -6.17
C PRO A 260 15.19 13.72 -6.10
N SER A 261 14.80 12.97 -5.07
CA SER A 261 13.41 12.49 -4.91
C SER A 261 12.46 13.65 -4.60
N TYR A 262 12.83 14.54 -3.68
CA TYR A 262 12.04 15.75 -3.42
C TYR A 262 12.00 16.66 -4.64
N ARG A 263 13.13 16.82 -5.34
CA ARG A 263 13.17 17.59 -6.57
C ARG A 263 12.21 17.07 -7.63
N ALA A 264 12.15 15.77 -7.84
CA ALA A 264 11.21 15.12 -8.76
C ALA A 264 9.75 15.28 -8.30
N ALA A 265 9.47 15.13 -7.01
CA ALA A 265 8.13 15.32 -6.43
C ALA A 265 7.59 16.75 -6.64
N TYR A 266 8.50 17.75 -6.63
CA TYR A 266 8.16 19.14 -6.96
C TYR A 266 8.16 19.45 -8.47
N GLY A 267 8.27 18.44 -9.33
CA GLY A 267 8.23 18.58 -10.80
C GLY A 267 9.50 19.14 -11.45
N TYR A 268 10.65 19.05 -10.79
CA TYR A 268 11.91 19.54 -11.32
C TYR A 268 12.88 18.41 -11.68
N ASP A 269 13.26 18.30 -12.94
CA ASP A 269 14.33 17.36 -13.37
C ASP A 269 15.71 17.82 -12.91
N LYS A 270 15.93 19.13 -12.83
CA LYS A 270 17.20 19.78 -12.46
C LYS A 270 16.95 20.89 -11.45
N MET A 271 18.00 21.26 -10.74
CA MET A 271 17.95 22.41 -9.83
C MET A 271 17.49 23.67 -10.56
N PRO A 272 16.42 24.35 -10.07
CA PRO A 272 15.92 25.59 -10.67
C PRO A 272 17.00 26.68 -10.72
N LYS A 273 17.02 27.44 -11.79
CA LYS A 273 18.04 28.49 -12.02
C LYS A 273 17.93 29.69 -11.07
N ASP A 274 16.79 29.94 -10.50
CA ASP A 274 16.53 30.93 -9.45
C ASP A 274 17.19 30.56 -8.13
N LEU A 275 17.40 29.28 -7.89
CA LEU A 275 18.10 28.73 -6.72
C LEU A 275 19.64 28.65 -6.92
N ASP A 276 20.19 29.32 -7.92
CA ASP A 276 21.66 29.50 -8.03
C ASP A 276 22.15 30.26 -6.80
N PRO A 277 23.18 29.78 -6.10
CA PRO A 277 23.76 30.45 -4.94
C PRO A 277 24.04 31.95 -5.12
N ARG A 278 24.53 32.31 -6.28
CA ARG A 278 24.86 33.71 -6.61
C ARG A 278 23.64 34.62 -6.67
N LYS A 279 22.48 34.05 -7.01
CA LYS A 279 21.21 34.78 -7.06
C LYS A 279 20.58 34.92 -5.69
N ILE A 280 20.56 33.82 -4.91
CA ILE A 280 20.01 33.83 -3.58
C ILE A 280 20.65 34.87 -2.67
N VAL A 281 21.98 34.99 -2.72
CA VAL A 281 22.72 35.95 -1.87
C VAL A 281 23.07 37.27 -2.54
N LYS A 282 22.39 37.61 -3.61
CA LYS A 282 22.61 38.90 -4.31
C LYS A 282 22.19 40.05 -3.40
N GLY A 283 23.14 40.96 -3.12
CA GLY A 283 22.88 42.09 -2.22
C GLY A 283 23.20 41.88 -0.74
N ALA A 284 23.33 40.65 -0.28
CA ALA A 284 23.65 40.35 1.11
C ALA A 284 25.07 40.78 1.53
N SER A 285 25.31 40.92 2.83
CA SER A 285 26.64 41.19 3.41
C SER A 285 27.62 40.05 3.09
N THR A 286 28.91 40.32 3.23
CA THR A 286 29.95 39.28 3.03
C THR A 286 29.80 38.15 4.03
N LYS A 287 29.39 38.44 5.29
CA LYS A 287 29.13 37.45 6.34
C LYS A 287 27.97 36.53 5.91
N ASP A 288 26.86 37.14 5.50
CA ASP A 288 25.65 36.37 5.14
C ASP A 288 25.87 35.56 3.85
N LYS A 289 26.60 36.09 2.90
CA LYS A 289 27.04 35.36 1.70
C LYS A 289 27.83 34.10 2.04
N ASN A 290 28.78 34.21 2.97
CA ASN A 290 29.59 33.06 3.40
C ASN A 290 28.73 32.00 4.12
N SER A 291 27.82 32.43 4.98
CA SER A 291 26.87 31.54 5.68
C SER A 291 25.93 30.85 4.70
N ALA A 292 25.33 31.58 3.77
CA ALA A 292 24.45 31.01 2.75
C ALA A 292 25.18 30.03 1.81
N ILE A 293 26.42 30.36 1.40
CA ILE A 293 27.25 29.45 0.62
C ILE A 293 27.57 28.18 1.40
N TYR A 294 27.81 28.28 2.71
CA TYR A 294 28.02 27.15 3.59
C TYR A 294 26.75 26.24 3.60
N ILE A 295 25.55 26.80 3.83
CA ILE A 295 24.28 26.09 3.82
C ILE A 295 24.10 25.34 2.50
N ILE A 296 24.32 26.02 1.38
CA ILE A 296 24.14 25.43 0.05
C ILE A 296 25.14 24.30 -0.23
N LYS A 297 26.40 24.45 0.22
CA LYS A 297 27.42 23.40 0.07
C LYS A 297 27.16 22.17 0.94
N ASN A 298 26.50 22.36 2.08
CA ASN A 298 26.17 21.30 3.02
C ASN A 298 24.66 20.96 3.01
N ALA A 299 23.96 21.28 1.90
CA ALA A 299 22.51 21.12 1.82
C ALA A 299 22.05 19.68 2.07
N ASP A 300 22.78 18.70 1.54
CA ASP A 300 22.46 17.28 1.73
C ASP A 300 22.62 16.84 3.19
N GLU A 301 23.67 17.35 3.87
CA GLU A 301 23.90 17.07 5.28
C GLU A 301 22.87 17.76 6.19
N ILE A 302 22.51 18.99 5.91
CA ILE A 302 21.46 19.73 6.63
C ILE A 302 20.12 19.03 6.48
N LEU A 303 19.78 18.61 5.26
CA LEU A 303 18.53 17.86 5.01
C LEU A 303 18.53 16.53 5.77
N LYS A 304 19.65 15.79 5.74
CA LYS A 304 19.79 14.54 6.48
C LYS A 304 19.58 14.75 7.99
N GLN A 305 20.22 15.74 8.59
CA GLN A 305 20.05 16.08 10.01
C GLN A 305 18.62 16.50 10.35
N ALA A 306 17.91 17.16 9.42
CA ALA A 306 16.51 17.52 9.62
C ALA A 306 15.57 16.31 9.58
N ILE A 307 15.91 15.26 8.82
CA ILE A 307 15.10 14.04 8.67
C ILE A 307 15.44 12.99 9.75
N GLU A 308 16.67 12.97 10.23
CA GLU A 308 17.22 11.94 11.11
C GLU A 308 16.31 11.55 12.30
N PRO A 309 15.66 12.46 13.04
CA PRO A 309 14.77 12.08 14.13
C PRO A 309 13.57 11.23 13.67
N ILE A 310 13.01 11.55 12.51
CA ILE A 310 11.90 10.80 11.94
C ILE A 310 12.37 9.43 11.46
N GLU A 311 13.49 9.37 10.74
CA GLU A 311 14.07 8.11 10.26
C GLU A 311 14.44 7.19 11.42
N ALA A 312 15.03 7.71 12.50
CA ALA A 312 15.36 6.95 13.68
C ALA A 312 14.10 6.35 14.33
N THR A 313 13.06 7.15 14.53
CA THR A 313 11.79 6.68 15.12
C THR A 313 11.12 5.62 14.25
N ILE A 314 11.09 5.80 12.93
CA ILE A 314 10.53 4.82 11.99
C ILE A 314 11.36 3.54 12.00
N HIS A 315 12.69 3.66 12.05
CA HIS A 315 13.59 2.51 12.10
C HIS A 315 13.38 1.69 13.37
N ASP A 316 13.37 2.32 14.53
CA ASP A 316 13.19 1.65 15.82
C ASP A 316 11.82 0.97 15.89
N PHE A 317 10.78 1.65 15.43
CA PHE A 317 9.46 1.06 15.31
C PHE A 317 9.45 -0.15 14.37
N SER A 318 10.10 -0.06 13.21
CA SER A 318 10.17 -1.17 12.24
C SER A 318 10.90 -2.38 12.81
N VAL A 319 11.97 -2.16 13.58
CA VAL A 319 12.72 -3.23 14.25
C VAL A 319 11.86 -3.94 15.31
N GLU A 320 11.13 -3.19 16.13
CA GLU A 320 10.24 -3.78 17.13
C GLU A 320 9.05 -4.51 16.51
N MET A 321 8.47 -3.96 15.42
CA MET A 321 7.45 -4.67 14.65
C MET A 321 7.95 -6.00 14.07
N LEU A 322 9.14 -6.01 13.49
CA LEU A 322 9.74 -7.24 12.94
C LEU A 322 9.94 -8.30 14.03
N LYS A 323 10.44 -7.92 15.22
CA LYS A 323 10.55 -8.84 16.37
C LYS A 323 9.20 -9.41 16.79
N GLY A 324 8.15 -8.56 16.81
CA GLY A 324 6.78 -8.99 17.09
C GLY A 324 6.24 -9.99 16.05
N LEU A 325 6.47 -9.73 14.77
CA LEU A 325 6.09 -10.63 13.67
C LEU A 325 6.87 -11.95 13.73
N GLU A 326 8.19 -11.91 13.91
CA GLU A 326 9.01 -13.12 14.09
C GLU A 326 8.50 -14.01 15.22
N SER A 327 8.03 -13.43 16.32
CA SER A 327 7.47 -14.18 17.45
C SER A 327 6.17 -14.91 17.09
N LEU A 328 5.37 -14.37 16.18
CA LEU A 328 4.14 -15.00 15.67
C LEU A 328 4.46 -16.19 14.77
N PHE A 329 5.41 -16.04 13.86
CA PHE A 329 5.86 -17.12 12.95
C PHE A 329 6.54 -18.28 13.68
N VAL A 330 7.35 -18.00 14.71
CA VAL A 330 7.97 -19.03 15.54
C VAL A 330 6.94 -19.85 16.33
N LEU A 331 5.83 -19.23 16.74
CA LEU A 331 4.74 -19.94 17.44
C LEU A 331 3.97 -20.87 16.52
N ASP A 332 3.75 -20.52 15.27
CA ASP A 332 3.06 -21.38 14.30
C ASP A 332 3.95 -22.56 13.84
N ASN A 333 5.22 -22.33 13.58
CA ASN A 333 6.18 -23.41 13.26
C ASN A 333 6.34 -24.42 14.42
N LYS A 334 6.21 -24.01 15.69
CA LYS A 334 6.19 -24.96 16.81
C LYS A 334 4.94 -25.81 16.86
N LYS A 335 3.78 -25.31 16.42
CA LYS A 335 2.54 -26.08 16.37
C LYS A 335 2.53 -27.11 15.23
N GLU A 336 3.22 -26.85 14.12
CA GLU A 336 3.35 -27.79 13.02
C GLU A 336 4.37 -28.90 13.29
N THR A 337 5.40 -28.65 14.08
CA THR A 337 6.39 -29.67 14.48
C THR A 337 5.92 -30.59 15.61
N GLU A 338 4.81 -30.27 16.29
CA GLU A 338 4.20 -31.10 17.35
C GLU A 338 2.95 -31.88 16.87
N ARG A 339 2.62 -31.83 15.55
CA ARG A 339 1.59 -32.63 14.89
C ARG A 339 2.24 -33.66 13.95
#